data_e45ca22f9db2d8f6ecb54ef5a1a26176
#
_entry.id   e45ca22f9db2d8f6ecb54ef5a1a26176
#
_cell.length_a   1.000
_cell.length_b   1.000
_cell.length_c   1.000
_cell.angle_alpha   90.00
_cell.angle_beta   90.00
_cell.angle_gamma   90.00
#
_symmetry.space_group_name_H-M   'P 1'
#
loop_
_entity.id
_entity.type
_entity.pdbx_description
1 polymer ?
#
loop_
_entity_poly.entity_id
_entity_poly.type
_entity_poly.pdbx_seq_one_letter_code
_entity_poly.pdbx_strand_id
1 'polypeptide(L)'
;MGSSVNRYDPRNIETMELVYGKGYMSAGGDAEVARILTGIKIRNRQLLDIGCGLGGAAISLVKDHHARHVDALDIDDDIIRRAGELIEATDMDDRITLTRFDGGALPYHSDQFDVIYLTATSCHLEDLYGFFSEIHRVLRCGGWVVGGEWFKAADNSAYRDWDS
;
A
#
# COMPACT_ATOMS: atom_id res chain seq x y z
N MET A 1 6.16 3.25 31.89
CA MET A 1 6.89 3.69 30.68
C MET A 1 6.87 2.52 29.73
N GLY A 2 5.83 2.43 28.87
CA GLY A 2 5.75 1.42 27.83
C GLY A 2 6.72 1.82 26.73
N SER A 3 7.68 0.96 26.42
CA SER A 3 8.50 1.12 25.22
C SER A 3 7.55 0.99 24.03
N SER A 4 7.38 2.06 23.25
CA SER A 4 6.75 1.97 21.94
C SER A 4 7.53 0.94 21.15
N VAL A 5 6.95 -0.22 20.93
CA VAL A 5 7.53 -1.22 20.04
C VAL A 5 7.60 -0.55 18.68
N ASN A 6 8.82 -0.27 18.19
CA ASN A 6 8.99 0.26 16.86
C ASN A 6 8.45 -0.80 15.88
N ARG A 7 7.30 -0.52 15.29
CA ARG A 7 6.57 -1.45 14.41
C ARG A 7 7.42 -1.87 13.19
N TYR A 8 8.37 -1.04 12.82
CA TYR A 8 9.29 -1.23 11.69
C TYR A 8 10.72 -1.60 12.15
N ASP A 9 10.85 -2.24 13.34
CA ASP A 9 12.12 -2.86 13.74
C ASP A 9 12.56 -3.86 12.66
N PRO A 10 13.86 -3.87 12.26
CA PRO A 10 14.38 -4.76 11.21
C PRO A 10 14.01 -6.23 11.41
N ARG A 11 14.00 -6.73 12.64
CA ARG A 11 13.65 -8.13 12.96
C ARG A 11 12.17 -8.42 12.70
N ASN A 12 11.29 -7.44 12.98
CA ASN A 12 9.87 -7.57 12.70
C ASN A 12 9.63 -7.61 11.19
N ILE A 13 10.32 -6.78 10.42
CA ILE A 13 10.26 -6.75 8.96
C ILE A 13 10.71 -8.10 8.39
N GLU A 14 11.86 -8.63 8.81
CA GLU A 14 12.35 -9.94 8.37
C GLU A 14 11.36 -11.07 8.70
N THR A 15 10.73 -11.01 9.87
CA THR A 15 9.69 -11.97 10.25
C THR A 15 8.46 -11.85 9.37
N MET A 16 8.02 -10.63 9.04
CA MET A 16 6.89 -10.40 8.13
C MET A 16 7.19 -10.93 6.73
N GLU A 17 8.38 -10.65 6.18
CA GLU A 17 8.80 -11.19 4.88
C GLU A 17 8.88 -12.72 4.88
N LEU A 18 9.34 -13.33 5.99
CA LEU A 18 9.39 -14.79 6.12
C LEU A 18 7.98 -15.42 6.07
N VAL A 19 7.01 -14.77 6.68
CA VAL A 19 5.63 -15.28 6.80
C VAL A 19 4.79 -14.95 5.57
N TYR A 20 4.93 -13.73 5.03
CA TYR A 20 4.04 -13.19 4.01
C TYR A 20 4.64 -13.19 2.60
N GLY A 21 5.93 -13.42 2.49
CA GLY A 21 6.68 -13.36 1.23
C GLY A 21 7.56 -12.12 1.12
N LYS A 22 8.57 -12.22 0.27
CA LYS A 22 9.55 -11.15 0.04
C LYS A 22 8.86 -9.87 -0.43
N GLY A 23 9.15 -8.77 0.24
CA GLY A 23 8.57 -7.46 -0.05
C GLY A 23 7.18 -7.22 0.57
N TYR A 24 6.65 -8.15 1.38
CA TYR A 24 5.34 -8.02 2.00
C TYR A 24 5.39 -7.84 3.52
N MET A 25 4.63 -6.88 4.02
CA MET A 25 4.46 -6.58 5.44
C MET A 25 3.05 -6.92 5.94
N SER A 26 2.17 -7.41 5.07
CA SER A 26 0.81 -7.84 5.37
C SER A 26 0.50 -9.20 4.74
N ALA A 27 -0.53 -9.88 5.26
CA ALA A 27 -0.88 -11.23 4.84
C ALA A 27 -1.33 -11.29 3.37
N GLY A 28 -0.97 -12.40 2.70
CA GLY A 28 -1.50 -12.79 1.41
C GLY A 28 -0.55 -12.67 0.22
N GLY A 29 0.47 -11.82 0.28
CA GLY A 29 1.47 -11.70 -0.79
C GLY A 29 0.86 -11.49 -2.18
N ASP A 30 1.49 -12.03 -3.22
CA ASP A 30 1.02 -11.94 -4.62
C ASP A 30 -0.39 -12.51 -4.82
N ALA A 31 -0.77 -13.53 -4.05
CA ALA A 31 -2.11 -14.11 -4.13
C ALA A 31 -3.19 -13.14 -3.67
N GLU A 32 -2.90 -12.32 -2.66
CA GLU A 32 -3.82 -11.27 -2.21
C GLU A 32 -3.94 -10.15 -3.24
N VAL A 33 -2.83 -9.73 -3.85
CA VAL A 33 -2.86 -8.74 -4.96
C VAL A 33 -3.75 -9.26 -6.08
N ALA A 34 -3.58 -10.51 -6.50
CA ALA A 34 -4.41 -11.13 -7.54
C ALA A 34 -5.90 -11.20 -7.14
N ARG A 35 -6.19 -11.52 -5.87
CA ARG A 35 -7.55 -11.56 -5.32
C ARG A 35 -8.21 -10.17 -5.34
N ILE A 36 -7.51 -9.15 -4.89
CA ILE A 36 -8.00 -7.76 -4.88
C ILE A 36 -8.31 -7.28 -6.29
N LEU A 37 -7.51 -7.67 -7.27
CA LEU A 37 -7.68 -7.28 -8.67
C LEU A 37 -8.71 -8.12 -9.43
N THR A 38 -9.41 -9.05 -8.77
CA THR A 38 -10.40 -9.91 -9.45
C THR A 38 -11.48 -9.06 -10.15
N GLY A 39 -11.57 -9.19 -11.46
CA GLY A 39 -12.50 -8.41 -12.29
C GLY A 39 -12.02 -7.01 -12.69
N ILE A 40 -10.88 -6.55 -12.18
CA ILE A 40 -10.32 -5.22 -12.48
C ILE A 40 -9.17 -5.37 -13.49
N LYS A 41 -9.27 -4.68 -14.61
CA LYS A 41 -8.23 -4.71 -15.66
C LYS A 41 -7.26 -3.55 -15.46
N ILE A 42 -6.03 -3.85 -15.06
CA ILE A 42 -4.98 -2.85 -14.82
C ILE A 42 -3.87 -2.84 -15.87
N ARG A 43 -3.91 -3.75 -16.84
CA ARG A 43 -2.91 -3.79 -17.92
C ARG A 43 -2.80 -2.44 -18.63
N ASN A 44 -1.57 -1.92 -18.75
CA ASN A 44 -1.24 -0.63 -19.33
C ASN A 44 -1.86 0.60 -18.61
N ARG A 45 -2.28 0.45 -17.36
CA ARG A 45 -2.85 1.53 -16.54
C ARG A 45 -1.79 2.19 -15.68
N GLN A 46 -2.06 3.45 -15.31
CA GLN A 46 -1.29 4.21 -14.33
C GLN A 46 -1.90 3.99 -12.95
N LEU A 47 -1.10 3.49 -12.00
CA LEU A 47 -1.55 3.17 -10.66
C LEU A 47 -0.88 4.04 -9.61
N LEU A 48 -1.58 4.20 -8.48
CA LEU A 48 -1.02 4.73 -7.24
C LEU A 48 -1.17 3.65 -6.16
N ASP A 49 -0.06 3.29 -5.52
CA ASP A 49 -0.02 2.39 -4.36
C ASP A 49 0.25 3.21 -3.10
N ILE A 50 -0.74 3.33 -2.20
CA ILE A 50 -0.64 4.16 -1.00
C ILE A 50 -0.37 3.26 0.21
N GLY A 51 0.75 3.51 0.91
CA GLY A 51 1.24 2.65 1.97
C GLY A 51 1.90 1.40 1.38
N CYS A 52 2.80 1.60 0.42
CA CYS A 52 3.39 0.53 -0.38
C CYS A 52 4.28 -0.45 0.43
N GLY A 53 4.65 -0.10 1.66
CA GLY A 53 5.54 -0.91 2.47
C GLY A 53 6.86 -1.20 1.74
N LEU A 54 7.28 -2.44 1.74
CA LEU A 54 8.52 -2.88 1.07
C LEU A 54 8.38 -3.02 -0.47
N GLY A 55 7.25 -2.64 -1.05
CA GLY A 55 7.06 -2.57 -2.49
C GLY A 55 6.65 -3.88 -3.17
N GLY A 56 6.40 -4.96 -2.42
CA GLY A 56 5.99 -6.24 -2.99
C GLY A 56 4.74 -6.14 -3.86
N ALA A 57 3.71 -5.43 -3.38
CA ALA A 57 2.49 -5.20 -4.16
C ALA A 57 2.77 -4.38 -5.43
N ALA A 58 3.53 -3.29 -5.34
CA ALA A 58 3.90 -2.47 -6.50
C ALA A 58 4.64 -3.29 -7.58
N ILE A 59 5.57 -4.17 -7.15
CA ILE A 59 6.30 -5.08 -8.05
C ILE A 59 5.31 -6.05 -8.72
N SER A 60 4.42 -6.70 -7.97
CA SER A 60 3.43 -7.63 -8.52
C SER A 60 2.47 -6.93 -9.49
N LEU A 61 2.01 -5.71 -9.17
CA LEU A 61 1.17 -4.89 -10.06
C LEU A 61 1.82 -4.65 -11.43
N VAL A 62 3.13 -4.41 -11.45
CA VAL A 62 3.89 -4.21 -12.69
C VAL A 62 4.20 -5.52 -13.39
N LYS A 63 4.79 -6.48 -12.68
CA LYS A 63 5.37 -7.70 -13.23
C LYS A 63 4.29 -8.70 -13.65
N ASP A 64 3.34 -8.98 -12.75
CA ASP A 64 2.37 -10.05 -12.94
C ASP A 64 1.07 -9.54 -13.56
N HIS A 65 0.69 -8.31 -13.24
CA HIS A 65 -0.56 -7.71 -13.70
C HIS A 65 -0.39 -6.68 -14.81
N HIS A 66 0.86 -6.39 -15.21
CA HIS A 66 1.23 -5.56 -16.35
C HIS A 66 0.71 -4.11 -16.26
N ALA A 67 0.66 -3.53 -15.09
CA ALA A 67 0.46 -2.09 -14.94
C ALA A 67 1.51 -1.35 -15.78
N ARG A 68 1.16 -0.21 -16.35
CA ARG A 68 2.12 0.60 -17.12
C ARG A 68 3.17 1.22 -16.22
N HIS A 69 2.71 1.79 -15.12
CA HIS A 69 3.54 2.44 -14.11
C HIS A 69 2.81 2.44 -12.77
N VAL A 70 3.55 2.35 -11.69
CA VAL A 70 3.06 2.47 -10.32
C VAL A 70 3.82 3.57 -9.61
N ASP A 71 3.12 4.61 -9.18
CA ASP A 71 3.63 5.54 -8.17
C ASP A 71 3.33 4.92 -6.80
N ALA A 72 4.34 4.77 -5.94
CA ALA A 72 4.24 4.07 -4.68
C ALA A 72 4.66 4.98 -3.53
N LEU A 73 3.79 5.13 -2.53
CA LEU A 73 3.97 6.03 -1.40
C LEU A 73 4.09 5.27 -0.09
N ASP A 74 5.01 5.71 0.76
CA ASP A 74 5.03 5.33 2.17
C ASP A 74 5.53 6.50 3.04
N ILE A 75 5.23 6.44 4.34
CA ILE A 75 5.60 7.49 5.29
C ILE A 75 7.01 7.31 5.86
N ASP A 76 7.52 6.09 5.89
CA ASP A 76 8.75 5.73 6.58
C ASP A 76 9.95 5.72 5.64
N ASP A 77 11.00 6.49 5.98
CA ASP A 77 12.20 6.63 5.16
C ASP A 77 12.97 5.30 5.01
N ASP A 78 13.04 4.48 6.07
CA ASP A 78 13.71 3.19 6.02
C ASP A 78 12.95 2.17 5.16
N ILE A 79 11.63 2.20 5.21
CA ILE A 79 10.75 1.38 4.37
C ILE A 79 10.92 1.77 2.90
N ILE A 80 10.86 3.06 2.57
CA ILE A 80 11.10 3.56 1.20
C ILE A 80 12.47 3.15 0.68
N ARG A 81 13.52 3.26 1.49
CA ARG A 81 14.87 2.82 1.10
C ARG A 81 14.92 1.32 0.79
N ARG A 82 14.34 0.47 1.66
CA ARG A 82 14.29 -0.98 1.46
C ARG A 82 13.43 -1.37 0.25
N ALA A 83 12.31 -0.69 0.05
CA ALA A 83 11.49 -0.87 -1.15
C ALA A 83 12.29 -0.54 -2.41
N GLY A 84 13.07 0.55 -2.40
CA GLY A 84 13.96 0.91 -3.51
C GLY A 84 14.98 -0.17 -3.83
N GLU A 85 15.66 -0.70 -2.81
CA GLU A 85 16.61 -1.80 -2.98
C GLU A 85 15.96 -3.06 -3.59
N LEU A 86 14.74 -3.37 -3.18
CA LEU A 86 14.01 -4.51 -3.73
C LEU A 86 13.53 -4.28 -5.17
N ILE A 87 13.01 -3.09 -5.47
CA ILE A 87 12.54 -2.70 -6.81
C ILE A 87 13.70 -2.72 -7.81
N GLU A 88 14.85 -2.15 -7.44
CA GLU A 88 16.07 -2.18 -8.24
C GLU A 88 16.56 -3.62 -8.48
N ALA A 89 16.55 -4.46 -7.42
CA ALA A 89 16.95 -5.87 -7.53
C ALA A 89 16.01 -6.71 -8.42
N THR A 90 14.84 -6.20 -8.77
CA THR A 90 13.86 -6.85 -9.67
C THR A 90 13.76 -6.21 -11.04
N ASP A 91 14.63 -5.24 -11.35
CA ASP A 91 14.67 -4.47 -12.61
C ASP A 91 13.30 -3.79 -12.92
N MET A 92 12.67 -3.19 -11.88
CA MET A 92 11.37 -2.49 -12.02
C MET A 92 11.44 -0.98 -11.74
N ASP A 93 12.64 -0.44 -11.56
CA ASP A 93 12.90 0.96 -11.21
C ASP A 93 12.50 1.95 -12.32
N ASP A 94 12.41 1.51 -13.56
CA ASP A 94 11.88 2.29 -14.68
C ASP A 94 10.34 2.39 -14.69
N ARG A 95 9.67 1.54 -13.92
CA ARG A 95 8.21 1.39 -13.92
C ARG A 95 7.55 1.63 -12.56
N ILE A 96 8.34 1.79 -11.51
CA ILE A 96 7.86 2.08 -10.15
C ILE A 96 8.59 3.32 -9.65
N THR A 97 7.84 4.35 -9.28
CA THR A 97 8.39 5.55 -8.65
C THR A 97 8.05 5.54 -7.17
N LEU A 98 9.06 5.54 -6.33
CA LEU A 98 8.88 5.64 -4.88
C LEU A 98 8.89 7.10 -4.43
N THR A 99 7.98 7.46 -3.55
CA THR A 99 7.92 8.78 -2.94
C THR A 99 7.61 8.66 -1.46
N ARG A 100 8.43 9.31 -0.62
CA ARG A 100 8.07 9.50 0.79
C ARG A 100 6.92 10.49 0.89
N PHE A 101 5.89 10.13 1.64
CA PHE A 101 4.71 10.96 1.81
C PHE A 101 4.20 10.88 3.25
N ASP A 102 4.16 12.01 3.94
CA ASP A 102 3.84 12.11 5.36
C ASP A 102 2.43 12.62 5.67
N GLY A 103 1.54 12.56 4.68
CA GLY A 103 0.13 12.94 4.82
C GLY A 103 -0.21 14.29 4.21
N GLY A 104 -1.47 14.67 4.30
CA GLY A 104 -2.01 15.88 3.68
C GLY A 104 -2.43 15.69 2.22
N ALA A 105 -2.26 16.73 1.41
CA ALA A 105 -2.59 16.67 -0.01
C ALA A 105 -1.61 15.76 -0.77
N LEU A 106 -2.13 14.82 -1.54
CA LEU A 106 -1.32 13.95 -2.38
C LEU A 106 -0.54 14.77 -3.44
N PRO A 107 0.77 14.52 -3.63
CA PRO A 107 1.64 15.32 -4.51
C PRO A 107 1.40 15.04 -6.01
N TYR A 108 0.14 14.90 -6.39
CA TYR A 108 -0.29 14.54 -7.74
C TYR A 108 -1.38 15.47 -8.26
N HIS A 109 -1.51 15.54 -9.59
CA HIS A 109 -2.59 16.27 -10.24
C HIS A 109 -3.93 15.54 -10.11
N SER A 110 -5.03 16.29 -10.25
CA SER A 110 -6.36 15.69 -10.37
C SER A 110 -6.43 14.78 -11.60
N ASP A 111 -7.23 13.71 -11.52
CA ASP A 111 -7.47 12.79 -12.63
C ASP A 111 -6.19 12.14 -13.19
N GLN A 112 -5.21 11.84 -12.36
CA GLN A 112 -3.92 11.29 -12.79
C GLN A 112 -3.92 9.77 -12.90
N PHE A 113 -4.61 9.05 -11.98
CA PHE A 113 -4.51 7.60 -11.86
C PHE A 113 -5.76 6.88 -12.36
N ASP A 114 -5.56 5.75 -13.02
CA ASP A 114 -6.63 4.85 -13.45
C ASP A 114 -7.12 3.96 -12.30
N VAL A 115 -6.19 3.57 -11.41
CA VAL A 115 -6.48 2.72 -10.25
C VAL A 115 -5.64 3.17 -9.06
N ILE A 116 -6.25 3.21 -7.89
CA ILE A 116 -5.57 3.41 -6.62
C ILE A 116 -5.66 2.11 -5.82
N TYR A 117 -4.49 1.60 -5.44
CA TYR A 117 -4.33 0.40 -4.64
C TYR A 117 -3.92 0.78 -3.22
N LEU A 118 -4.50 0.13 -2.21
CA LEU A 118 -4.12 0.30 -0.81
C LEU A 118 -4.41 -0.97 0.00
N THR A 119 -3.50 -1.34 0.89
CA THR A 119 -3.70 -2.47 1.81
C THR A 119 -3.18 -2.15 3.19
N ALA A 120 -4.02 -2.37 4.22
CA ALA A 120 -3.70 -2.13 5.62
C ALA A 120 -3.15 -0.72 5.89
N THR A 121 -3.63 0.29 5.17
CA THR A 121 -3.15 1.67 5.20
C THR A 121 -4.12 2.59 5.91
N SER A 122 -5.40 2.58 5.53
CA SER A 122 -6.40 3.50 6.04
C SER A 122 -6.69 3.32 7.54
N CYS A 123 -6.45 2.14 8.09
CA CYS A 123 -6.59 1.85 9.52
C CYS A 123 -5.61 2.64 10.43
N HIS A 124 -4.60 3.28 9.84
CA HIS A 124 -3.61 4.11 10.57
C HIS A 124 -3.90 5.61 10.50
N LEU A 125 -4.94 6.02 9.77
CA LEU A 125 -5.24 7.43 9.51
C LEU A 125 -6.32 7.95 10.44
N GLU A 126 -6.13 9.18 10.94
CA GLU A 126 -7.11 9.89 11.78
C GLU A 126 -8.18 10.59 10.92
N ASP A 127 -7.77 11.22 9.81
CA ASP A 127 -8.68 11.92 8.89
C ASP A 127 -8.97 11.08 7.64
N LEU A 128 -9.89 10.14 7.77
CA LEU A 128 -10.34 9.31 6.64
C LEU A 128 -11.08 10.13 5.58
N TYR A 129 -11.82 11.18 5.98
CA TYR A 129 -12.56 11.99 5.02
C TYR A 129 -11.62 12.78 4.11
N GLY A 130 -10.63 13.46 4.68
CA GLY A 130 -9.60 14.16 3.91
C GLY A 130 -8.82 13.21 3.01
N PHE A 131 -8.43 12.05 3.53
CA PHE A 131 -7.73 11.03 2.76
C PHE A 131 -8.52 10.53 1.54
N PHE A 132 -9.77 10.13 1.72
CA PHE A 132 -10.60 9.67 0.59
C PHE A 132 -11.01 10.81 -0.35
N SER A 133 -11.05 12.06 0.12
CA SER A 133 -11.24 13.23 -0.75
C SER A 133 -10.05 13.44 -1.69
N GLU A 134 -8.83 13.26 -1.20
CA GLU A 134 -7.62 13.31 -2.02
C GLU A 134 -7.54 12.14 -3.00
N ILE A 135 -7.87 10.91 -2.55
CA ILE A 135 -8.02 9.75 -3.43
C ILE A 135 -8.99 10.06 -4.58
N HIS A 136 -10.17 10.60 -4.26
CA HIS A 136 -11.14 10.98 -5.28
C HIS A 136 -10.60 12.04 -6.24
N ARG A 137 -9.86 13.02 -5.74
CA ARG A 137 -9.28 14.08 -6.56
C ARG A 137 -8.27 13.56 -7.59
N VAL A 138 -7.39 12.67 -7.18
CA VAL A 138 -6.33 12.16 -8.06
C VAL A 138 -6.77 10.98 -8.94
N LEU A 139 -7.91 10.36 -8.64
CA LEU A 139 -8.48 9.26 -9.41
C LEU A 139 -9.23 9.81 -10.63
N ARG A 140 -9.00 9.21 -11.79
CA ARG A 140 -9.73 9.52 -13.02
C ARG A 140 -11.20 9.15 -12.92
N CYS A 141 -12.04 9.90 -13.63
CA CYS A 141 -13.46 9.53 -13.78
C CYS A 141 -13.56 8.10 -14.36
N GLY A 142 -14.32 7.24 -13.68
CA GLY A 142 -14.42 5.81 -14.01
C GLY A 142 -13.23 4.96 -13.57
N GLY A 143 -12.31 5.51 -12.80
CA GLY A 143 -11.22 4.77 -12.16
C GLY A 143 -11.69 3.93 -10.97
N TRP A 144 -10.80 3.14 -10.41
CA TRP A 144 -11.07 2.20 -9.31
C TRP A 144 -10.20 2.48 -8.09
N VAL A 145 -10.81 2.40 -6.91
CA VAL A 145 -10.07 2.23 -5.65
C VAL A 145 -10.22 0.76 -5.25
N VAL A 146 -9.11 0.08 -5.07
CA VAL A 146 -9.07 -1.34 -4.73
C VAL A 146 -8.13 -1.58 -3.55
N GLY A 147 -8.46 -2.53 -2.70
CA GLY A 147 -7.59 -2.82 -1.56
C GLY A 147 -8.16 -3.83 -0.59
N GLY A 148 -7.37 -4.08 0.45
CA GLY A 148 -7.75 -4.89 1.60
C GLY A 148 -7.46 -4.12 2.89
N GLU A 149 -8.50 -3.81 3.66
CA GLU A 149 -8.38 -3.00 4.86
C GLU A 149 -8.95 -3.70 6.10
N TRP A 150 -8.42 -3.34 7.25
CA TRP A 150 -8.93 -3.80 8.53
C TRP A 150 -10.00 -2.84 9.04
N PHE A 151 -11.22 -3.34 9.18
CA PHE A 151 -12.30 -2.56 9.75
C PHE A 151 -12.71 -3.15 11.10
N LYS A 152 -12.91 -2.28 12.08
CA LYS A 152 -13.50 -2.69 13.35
C LYS A 152 -14.97 -3.08 13.09
N ALA A 153 -15.32 -4.34 13.37
CA ALA A 153 -16.71 -4.76 13.30
C ALA A 153 -17.54 -3.97 14.33
N ALA A 154 -18.74 -3.53 13.92
CA ALA A 154 -19.63 -2.81 14.82
C ALA A 154 -19.90 -3.60 16.10
N ASP A 155 -19.64 -2.96 17.23
CA ASP A 155 -20.02 -3.31 18.61
C ASP A 155 -20.01 -4.83 18.96
N ASN A 156 -18.84 -5.45 18.81
CA ASN A 156 -18.63 -6.82 19.24
C ASN A 156 -17.86 -6.82 20.58
N SER A 157 -18.45 -7.41 21.61
CA SER A 157 -17.85 -7.50 22.96
C SER A 157 -16.47 -8.18 22.97
N ALA A 158 -16.15 -9.00 21.97
CA ALA A 158 -14.85 -9.64 21.80
C ALA A 158 -13.69 -8.66 21.52
N TYR A 159 -13.97 -7.42 21.09
CA TYR A 159 -12.94 -6.42 20.82
C TYR A 159 -12.63 -5.50 22.01
N ARG A 160 -13.42 -5.57 23.10
CA ARG A 160 -13.18 -4.71 24.28
C ARG A 160 -11.93 -5.10 25.07
N ASP A 161 -11.46 -6.31 24.90
CA ASP A 161 -10.28 -6.83 25.61
C ASP A 161 -8.95 -6.55 24.87
N TRP A 162 -8.99 -5.95 23.67
CA TRP A 162 -7.78 -5.64 22.89
C TRP A 162 -7.18 -4.25 23.20
N ASP A 163 -7.96 -3.35 23.79
CA ASP A 163 -7.57 -1.99 24.16
C ASP A 163 -7.20 -1.84 25.66
N SER A 164 -7.13 -2.96 26.41
CA SER A 164 -6.80 -2.99 27.87
C SER A 164 -5.35 -3.41 28.14
#